data_9342483b76de8f6bba64e7b6ceb99863
#
_entry.id   9342483b76de8f6bba64e7b6ceb99863
#
_cell.length_a   1.000
_cell.length_b   1.000
_cell.length_c   1.000
_cell.angle_alpha   90.00
_cell.angle_beta   90.00
_cell.angle_gamma   90.00
#
_symmetry.space_group_name_H-M   'P 1'
#
loop_
_entity.id
_entity.type
_entity.pdbx_description
1 polymer ?
#
loop_
_entity_poly.entity_id
_entity_poly.type
_entity_poly.pdbx_seq_one_letter_code
_entity_poly.pdbx_strand_id
1 'polypeptide(L)'
;GAFAHNPKYVIQLLYDSIGDLIAGGAAAPANWAAMHRADEGHFDGQAPAFRHWDNDEDNKIVSSRCAQCHSPGGFAFTARFGIPPIEDYPDGDGFTCEQCHLTDTFDQAVPDVYEVAEVTFPSDVTIENPGGDTSFLCMTCHQGRTAKIDVDNSIANNPGGPHRFSNIHYLAAGPTLYGADAGVGYEYDANSFVGARSYEGKWEHAGPADDAQCQFCHLTDHTFLPQSTV
;
A
#
# COMPACT_ATOMS: atom_id res chain seq x y z
N GLY A 1 3.44 -17.86 -9.45
CA GLY A 1 4.39 -18.65 -8.68
C GLY A 1 3.80 -19.18 -7.38
N ALA A 2 4.52 -20.04 -6.68
CA ALA A 2 4.05 -20.67 -5.43
C ALA A 2 3.63 -19.65 -4.35
N PHE A 3 4.30 -18.51 -4.29
CA PHE A 3 3.99 -17.42 -3.34
C PHE A 3 2.58 -16.84 -3.54
N ALA A 4 2.02 -16.93 -4.73
CA ALA A 4 0.66 -16.43 -4.99
C ALA A 4 -0.44 -17.33 -4.42
N HIS A 5 -0.11 -18.58 -4.09
CA HIS A 5 -1.08 -19.55 -3.58
C HIS A 5 -1.02 -19.72 -2.06
N ASN A 6 0.17 -19.64 -1.47
CA ASN A 6 0.35 -19.67 -0.02
C ASN A 6 1.66 -18.97 0.37
N PRO A 7 1.68 -17.63 0.41
CA PRO A 7 2.88 -16.86 0.70
C PRO A 7 3.39 -17.09 2.13
N LYS A 8 2.52 -17.25 3.11
CA LYS A 8 2.93 -17.54 4.50
C LYS A 8 3.76 -18.81 4.59
N TYR A 9 3.29 -19.88 3.97
CA TYR A 9 4.02 -21.14 3.95
C TYR A 9 5.38 -21.02 3.27
N VAL A 10 5.45 -20.27 2.17
CA VAL A 10 6.73 -20.04 1.46
C VAL A 10 7.71 -19.26 2.34
N ILE A 11 7.25 -18.20 3.04
CA ILE A 11 8.08 -17.43 3.95
C ILE A 11 8.58 -18.30 5.10
N GLN A 12 7.70 -19.10 5.70
CA GLN A 12 8.06 -20.03 6.78
C GLN A 12 9.15 -21.01 6.35
N LEU A 13 8.99 -21.63 5.19
CA LEU A 13 9.98 -22.55 4.65
C LEU A 13 11.31 -21.86 4.39
N LEU A 14 11.30 -20.67 3.80
CA LEU A 14 12.53 -19.92 3.51
C LEU A 14 13.25 -19.49 4.79
N TYR A 15 12.49 -18.94 5.73
CA TYR A 15 13.03 -18.51 7.02
C TYR A 15 13.67 -19.68 7.79
N ASP A 16 12.93 -20.79 7.93
CA ASP A 16 13.40 -21.98 8.63
C ASP A 16 14.64 -22.60 7.93
N SER A 17 14.63 -22.64 6.58
CA SER A 17 15.79 -23.16 5.81
C SER A 17 17.04 -22.30 5.99
N ILE A 18 16.90 -20.96 6.02
CA ILE A 18 18.02 -20.05 6.29
C ILE A 18 18.53 -20.26 7.72
N GLY A 19 17.61 -20.39 8.70
CA GLY A 19 17.95 -20.66 10.09
C GLY A 19 18.74 -21.97 10.25
N ASP A 20 18.34 -23.03 9.58
CA ASP A 20 19.04 -24.31 9.58
C ASP A 20 20.44 -24.22 8.97
N LEU A 21 20.58 -23.47 7.88
CA LEU A 21 21.89 -23.24 7.27
C LEU A 21 22.84 -22.46 8.20
N ILE A 22 22.33 -21.42 8.88
CA ILE A 22 23.08 -20.65 9.87
C ILE A 22 23.50 -21.55 11.05
N ALA A 23 22.57 -22.36 11.56
CA ALA A 23 22.87 -23.34 12.61
C ALA A 23 23.88 -24.37 12.17
N GLY A 24 23.93 -24.71 10.89
CA GLY A 24 24.92 -25.58 10.26
C GLY A 24 26.29 -24.90 9.99
N GLY A 25 26.46 -23.63 10.36
CA GLY A 25 27.72 -22.89 10.24
C GLY A 25 27.82 -21.97 9.01
N ALA A 26 26.72 -21.76 8.25
CA ALA A 26 26.72 -20.75 7.21
C ALA A 26 26.70 -19.32 7.82
N ALA A 27 27.29 -18.37 7.09
CA ALA A 27 27.25 -16.97 7.51
C ALA A 27 25.80 -16.47 7.44
N ALA A 28 25.32 -15.81 8.50
CA ALA A 28 24.02 -15.17 8.49
C ALA A 28 24.00 -14.02 7.47
N PRO A 29 22.88 -13.83 6.72
CA PRO A 29 22.68 -12.63 5.92
C PRO A 29 22.77 -11.37 6.79
N ALA A 30 23.23 -10.25 6.22
CA ALA A 30 23.43 -9.00 6.95
C ALA A 30 22.13 -8.49 7.64
N ASN A 31 20.98 -8.79 7.05
CA ASN A 31 19.66 -8.40 7.57
C ASN A 31 18.92 -9.53 8.31
N TRP A 32 19.62 -10.62 8.68
CA TRP A 32 18.96 -11.78 9.33
C TRP A 32 18.18 -11.40 10.58
N ALA A 33 18.72 -10.50 11.40
CA ALA A 33 18.06 -10.06 12.64
C ALA A 33 16.76 -9.28 12.41
N ALA A 34 16.57 -8.75 11.18
CA ALA A 34 15.36 -8.03 10.78
C ALA A 34 14.43 -8.90 9.93
N MET A 35 14.75 -10.17 9.74
CA MET A 35 13.84 -11.09 9.04
C MET A 35 12.88 -11.74 10.02
N HIS A 36 11.65 -11.87 9.62
CA HIS A 36 10.59 -12.48 10.41
C HIS A 36 10.02 -13.71 9.69
N ARG A 37 9.65 -14.72 10.48
CA ARG A 37 8.99 -15.94 10.01
C ARG A 37 7.52 -15.69 9.59
N ALA A 38 6.95 -14.62 10.11
CA ALA A 38 5.64 -14.10 9.74
C ALA A 38 5.80 -12.68 9.23
N ASP A 39 4.95 -12.27 8.30
CA ASP A 39 4.87 -10.88 7.87
C ASP A 39 3.91 -10.15 8.81
N GLU A 40 4.45 -9.28 9.63
CA GLU A 40 3.69 -8.39 10.51
C GLU A 40 3.21 -7.13 9.76
N GLY A 41 3.65 -6.98 8.50
CA GLY A 41 3.22 -5.91 7.61
C GLY A 41 3.43 -4.52 8.22
N HIS A 42 2.35 -3.75 8.30
CA HIS A 42 2.38 -2.39 8.84
C HIS A 42 2.63 -2.32 10.36
N PHE A 43 2.51 -3.43 11.08
CA PHE A 43 2.80 -3.51 12.53
C PHE A 43 4.29 -3.81 12.82
N ASP A 44 5.08 -4.13 11.79
CA ASP A 44 6.50 -4.35 11.94
C ASP A 44 7.26 -3.02 11.93
N GLY A 45 7.79 -2.64 13.08
CA GLY A 45 8.63 -1.46 13.23
C GLY A 45 9.92 -1.49 12.41
N GLN A 46 10.33 -2.65 11.91
CA GLN A 46 11.51 -2.79 11.04
C GLN A 46 11.17 -2.74 9.54
N ALA A 47 9.89 -2.59 9.20
CA ALA A 47 9.48 -2.50 7.80
C ALA A 47 10.19 -1.32 7.11
N PRO A 48 10.77 -1.52 5.90
CA PRO A 48 11.51 -0.47 5.20
C PRO A 48 10.71 0.81 4.96
N ALA A 49 9.37 0.70 4.94
CA ALA A 49 8.48 1.84 4.80
C ALA A 49 8.60 2.85 5.95
N PHE A 50 8.98 2.40 7.16
CA PHE A 50 9.15 3.25 8.34
C PHE A 50 10.62 3.56 8.64
N ARG A 51 11.58 2.79 8.10
CA ARG A 51 13.03 2.95 8.38
C ARG A 51 13.75 3.90 7.43
N HIS A 52 13.04 4.46 6.45
CA HIS A 52 13.66 5.33 5.44
C HIS A 52 14.21 6.65 6.05
N TRP A 53 13.61 7.12 7.12
CA TRP A 53 13.95 8.39 7.78
C TRP A 53 14.78 8.24 9.06
N ASP A 54 15.35 7.06 9.31
CA ASP A 54 16.13 6.76 10.52
C ASP A 54 17.50 7.45 10.58
N ASN A 55 17.98 7.96 9.44
CA ASN A 55 19.28 8.61 9.40
C ASN A 55 19.26 10.00 10.06
N ASP A 56 20.44 10.46 10.49
CA ASP A 56 20.58 11.73 11.20
C ASP A 56 20.25 12.96 10.32
N GLU A 57 20.32 12.83 9.00
CA GLU A 57 20.05 13.93 8.06
C GLU A 57 18.56 14.28 8.02
N ASP A 58 17.70 13.27 8.10
CA ASP A 58 16.25 13.45 8.10
C ASP A 58 15.68 13.71 9.50
N ASN A 59 16.52 13.63 10.57
CA ASN A 59 16.14 13.82 11.97
C ASN A 59 14.88 13.01 12.38
N LYS A 60 14.67 11.86 11.76
CA LYS A 60 13.48 11.03 11.98
C LYS A 60 12.17 11.77 11.70
N ILE A 61 12.17 12.67 10.74
CA ILE A 61 11.00 13.44 10.34
C ILE A 61 10.60 13.09 8.92
N VAL A 62 9.36 12.67 8.78
CA VAL A 62 8.71 12.37 7.50
C VAL A 62 8.00 13.61 7.01
N SER A 63 8.38 14.12 5.85
CA SER A 63 7.74 15.31 5.29
C SER A 63 6.25 15.08 5.04
N SER A 64 5.45 16.14 5.19
CA SER A 64 3.97 16.11 5.06
C SER A 64 3.47 15.35 3.84
N ARG A 65 4.13 15.54 2.68
CA ARG A 65 3.80 14.84 1.43
C ARG A 65 4.05 13.33 1.45
N CYS A 66 4.83 12.83 2.40
CA CYS A 66 5.16 11.41 2.56
C CYS A 66 4.48 10.81 3.81
N ALA A 67 4.12 11.67 4.76
CA ALA A 67 3.65 11.27 6.09
C ALA A 67 2.33 10.50 6.06
N GLN A 68 1.47 10.75 5.08
CA GLN A 68 0.23 9.99 4.89
C GLN A 68 0.46 8.47 4.86
N CYS A 69 1.58 8.04 4.26
CA CYS A 69 1.88 6.63 4.05
C CYS A 69 3.04 6.11 4.92
N HIS A 70 3.92 6.99 5.37
CA HIS A 70 5.19 6.62 5.99
C HIS A 70 5.33 7.07 7.45
N SER A 71 4.28 7.64 8.02
CA SER A 71 4.23 7.98 9.45
C SER A 71 2.91 7.52 10.06
N PRO A 72 2.91 6.81 11.20
CA PRO A 72 1.69 6.45 11.90
C PRO A 72 0.81 7.66 12.23
N GLY A 73 1.42 8.79 12.64
CA GLY A 73 0.71 10.03 12.93
C GLY A 73 0.10 10.68 11.68
N GLY A 74 0.85 10.70 10.57
CA GLY A 74 0.36 11.24 9.30
C GLY A 74 -0.77 10.40 8.70
N PHE A 75 -0.67 9.08 8.80
CA PHE A 75 -1.74 8.17 8.39
C PHE A 75 -3.01 8.38 9.24
N ALA A 76 -2.86 8.40 10.58
CA ALA A 76 -3.99 8.63 11.48
C ALA A 76 -4.67 9.99 11.23
N PHE A 77 -3.90 11.02 10.90
CA PHE A 77 -4.45 12.32 10.49
C PHE A 77 -5.31 12.17 9.22
N THR A 78 -4.79 11.52 8.18
CA THR A 78 -5.53 11.33 6.93
C THR A 78 -6.78 10.48 7.13
N ALA A 79 -6.68 9.37 7.86
CA ALA A 79 -7.81 8.48 8.15
C ALA A 79 -8.94 9.21 8.91
N ARG A 80 -8.56 10.12 9.83
CA ARG A 80 -9.53 10.88 10.64
C ARG A 80 -10.14 12.06 9.92
N PHE A 81 -9.39 12.79 9.11
CA PHE A 81 -9.82 14.06 8.53
C PHE A 81 -10.11 14.01 7.03
N GLY A 82 -9.78 12.92 6.35
CA GLY A 82 -10.00 12.74 4.91
C GLY A 82 -9.12 13.62 4.02
N ILE A 83 -8.08 14.25 4.57
CA ILE A 83 -7.16 15.11 3.82
C ILE A 83 -5.70 14.71 4.07
N PRO A 84 -4.79 14.96 3.13
CA PRO A 84 -3.36 14.72 3.34
C PRO A 84 -2.80 15.52 4.51
N PRO A 85 -1.73 15.05 5.18
CA PRO A 85 -1.04 15.79 6.23
C PRO A 85 -0.58 17.18 5.77
N ILE A 86 -0.81 18.18 6.59
CA ILE A 86 -0.44 19.58 6.32
C ILE A 86 0.89 19.99 6.96
N GLU A 87 1.44 19.13 7.81
CA GLU A 87 2.72 19.33 8.51
C GLU A 87 3.55 18.05 8.48
N ASP A 88 4.82 18.18 8.82
CA ASP A 88 5.73 17.04 8.91
C ASP A 88 5.47 16.25 10.19
N TYR A 89 5.65 14.92 10.12
CA TYR A 89 5.40 14.02 11.24
C TYR A 89 6.66 13.24 11.60
N PRO A 90 6.81 12.84 12.87
CA PRO A 90 7.84 11.88 13.22
C PRO A 90 7.67 10.58 12.45
N ASP A 91 8.78 9.91 12.14
CA ASP A 91 8.74 8.50 11.78
C ASP A 91 8.18 7.67 12.95
N GLY A 92 7.92 6.41 12.74
CA GLY A 92 7.37 5.54 13.78
C GLY A 92 7.85 4.12 13.65
N ASP A 93 7.53 3.32 14.65
CA ASP A 93 7.93 1.91 14.72
C ASP A 93 6.80 0.98 14.24
N GLY A 94 6.13 1.35 13.14
CA GLY A 94 4.98 0.63 12.63
C GLY A 94 3.66 1.19 13.15
N PHE A 95 2.56 0.61 12.67
CA PHE A 95 1.22 0.99 13.12
C PHE A 95 0.83 0.24 14.39
N THR A 96 -0.05 0.85 15.17
CA THR A 96 -0.76 0.24 16.28
C THR A 96 -2.27 0.22 15.95
N CYS A 97 -3.08 -0.33 16.83
CA CYS A 97 -4.51 -0.52 16.56
C CYS A 97 -5.25 0.80 16.26
N GLU A 98 -4.88 1.87 16.97
CA GLU A 98 -5.54 3.18 16.88
C GLU A 98 -5.28 3.94 15.56
N GLN A 99 -4.36 3.52 14.72
CA GLN A 99 -4.21 4.09 13.40
C GLN A 99 -5.36 3.72 12.47
N CYS A 100 -5.94 2.54 12.66
CA CYS A 100 -7.03 2.03 11.84
C CYS A 100 -8.37 2.03 12.56
N HIS A 101 -8.37 1.79 13.87
CA HIS A 101 -9.59 1.63 14.68
C HIS A 101 -9.94 2.85 15.50
N LEU A 102 -11.24 3.07 15.68
CA LEU A 102 -11.78 4.07 16.60
C LEU A 102 -11.58 3.61 18.04
N THR A 103 -10.79 4.36 18.81
CA THR A 103 -10.39 3.98 20.19
C THR A 103 -11.55 3.93 21.17
N ASP A 104 -12.61 4.68 20.93
CA ASP A 104 -13.83 4.69 21.73
C ASP A 104 -14.72 3.46 21.51
N THR A 105 -14.36 2.60 20.56
CA THR A 105 -15.07 1.36 20.25
C THR A 105 -14.29 0.10 20.67
N PHE A 106 -13.17 0.24 21.37
CA PHE A 106 -12.34 -0.92 21.78
C PHE A 106 -12.98 -1.81 22.84
N ASP A 107 -14.10 -1.42 23.41
CA ASP A 107 -14.94 -2.28 24.28
C ASP A 107 -15.87 -3.20 23.48
N GLN A 108 -16.00 -3.02 22.17
CA GLN A 108 -16.75 -3.88 21.28
C GLN A 108 -15.95 -5.15 20.93
N ALA A 109 -16.66 -6.22 20.57
CA ALA A 109 -16.04 -7.47 20.12
C ALA A 109 -15.21 -7.31 18.84
N VAL A 110 -15.63 -6.37 17.99
CA VAL A 110 -14.92 -5.93 16.79
C VAL A 110 -14.97 -4.39 16.81
N PRO A 111 -13.85 -3.72 17.08
CA PRO A 111 -13.79 -2.26 17.05
C PRO A 111 -14.06 -1.70 15.65
N ASP A 112 -14.77 -0.57 15.59
CA ASP A 112 -14.99 0.13 14.34
C ASP A 112 -13.69 0.69 13.77
N VAL A 113 -13.61 0.77 12.45
CA VAL A 113 -12.49 1.40 11.74
C VAL A 113 -12.86 2.81 11.27
N TYR A 114 -11.85 3.64 11.01
CA TYR A 114 -12.08 4.93 10.37
C TYR A 114 -12.72 4.75 8.99
N GLU A 115 -13.75 5.52 8.70
CA GLU A 115 -14.38 5.55 7.40
C GLU A 115 -13.71 6.61 6.53
N VAL A 116 -13.14 6.17 5.40
CA VAL A 116 -12.57 7.06 4.38
C VAL A 116 -13.62 7.25 3.29
N ALA A 117 -14.11 8.47 3.15
CA ALA A 117 -15.23 8.80 2.27
C ALA A 117 -14.86 8.75 0.77
N GLU A 118 -13.62 9.03 0.43
CA GLU A 118 -13.13 9.05 -0.95
C GLU A 118 -11.62 8.87 -1.01
N VAL A 119 -11.12 8.44 -2.16
CA VAL A 119 -9.68 8.41 -2.47
C VAL A 119 -9.45 9.05 -3.83
N THR A 120 -8.52 10.01 -3.88
CA THR A 120 -8.06 10.64 -5.12
C THR A 120 -6.77 9.98 -5.59
N PHE A 121 -6.81 9.40 -6.78
CA PHE A 121 -5.65 8.78 -7.41
C PHE A 121 -4.70 9.82 -8.03
N PRO A 122 -3.43 9.48 -8.31
CA PRO A 122 -2.48 10.38 -8.97
C PRO A 122 -2.90 10.87 -10.36
N SER A 123 -3.91 10.26 -10.94
CA SER A 123 -4.57 10.67 -12.19
C SER A 123 -5.53 11.85 -12.05
N ASP A 124 -5.68 12.39 -10.83
CA ASP A 124 -6.72 13.36 -10.43
C ASP A 124 -8.15 12.78 -10.45
N VAL A 125 -8.30 11.45 -10.60
CA VAL A 125 -9.59 10.78 -10.48
C VAL A 125 -9.89 10.51 -9.01
N THR A 126 -11.06 10.95 -8.55
CA THR A 126 -11.59 10.66 -7.22
C THR A 126 -12.65 9.57 -7.30
N ILE A 127 -12.51 8.56 -6.45
CA ILE A 127 -13.52 7.50 -6.27
C ILE A 127 -14.16 7.71 -4.90
N GLU A 128 -15.48 7.83 -4.89
CA GLU A 128 -16.28 7.97 -3.67
C GLU A 128 -16.59 6.61 -3.04
N ASN A 129 -16.79 6.60 -1.73
CA ASN A 129 -17.09 5.42 -0.90
C ASN A 129 -18.49 5.52 -0.25
N PRO A 130 -19.58 5.52 -1.02
CA PRO A 130 -20.92 5.69 -0.46
C PRO A 130 -21.39 4.48 0.38
N GLY A 131 -20.69 3.35 0.28
CA GLY A 131 -21.04 2.09 0.95
C GLY A 131 -20.22 1.77 2.20
N GLY A 132 -19.26 2.63 2.59
CA GLY A 132 -18.39 2.37 3.74
C GLY A 132 -17.42 1.20 3.54
N ASP A 133 -16.97 0.96 2.30
CA ASP A 133 -15.96 -0.07 1.99
C ASP A 133 -14.64 0.26 2.70
N THR A 134 -14.23 -0.59 3.63
CA THR A 134 -13.01 -0.41 4.43
C THR A 134 -11.73 -0.50 3.61
N SER A 135 -11.78 -0.98 2.37
CA SER A 135 -10.66 -0.95 1.42
C SER A 135 -10.15 0.47 1.16
N PHE A 136 -11.01 1.48 1.32
CA PHE A 136 -10.63 2.88 1.15
C PHE A 136 -9.58 3.31 2.18
N LEU A 137 -9.62 2.78 3.39
CA LEU A 137 -8.58 3.00 4.37
C LEU A 137 -7.22 2.47 3.88
N CYS A 138 -7.19 1.32 3.24
CA CYS A 138 -5.97 0.76 2.64
C CYS A 138 -5.50 1.62 1.45
N MET A 139 -6.43 2.07 0.63
CA MET A 139 -6.12 2.86 -0.56
C MET A 139 -5.57 4.25 -0.25
N THR A 140 -5.73 4.80 0.94
CA THR A 140 -5.05 6.05 1.34
C THR A 140 -3.54 5.99 1.13
N CYS A 141 -2.94 4.81 1.27
CA CYS A 141 -1.51 4.58 1.01
C CYS A 141 -1.27 3.81 -0.30
N HIS A 142 -2.17 2.86 -0.64
CA HIS A 142 -2.04 2.01 -1.82
C HIS A 142 -2.65 2.60 -3.10
N GLN A 143 -2.84 3.91 -3.16
CA GLN A 143 -3.36 4.67 -4.32
C GLN A 143 -2.31 4.90 -5.43
N GLY A 144 -1.03 4.67 -5.14
CA GLY A 144 0.05 5.04 -6.05
C GLY A 144 0.51 6.48 -5.84
N ARG A 145 1.50 6.90 -6.63
CA ARG A 145 2.16 8.21 -6.49
C ARG A 145 2.26 8.99 -7.79
N THR A 146 2.28 8.32 -8.93
CA THR A 146 2.34 8.92 -10.26
C THR A 146 1.39 8.19 -11.19
N ALA A 147 0.94 8.89 -12.23
CA ALA A 147 0.03 8.36 -13.23
C ALA A 147 0.51 8.69 -14.66
N LYS A 148 -0.25 8.27 -15.64
CA LYS A 148 -0.04 8.62 -17.06
C LYS A 148 0.15 10.13 -17.25
N ILE A 149 -0.62 10.96 -16.56
CA ILE A 149 -0.55 12.40 -16.66
C ILE A 149 0.84 12.98 -16.31
N ASP A 150 1.55 12.39 -15.37
CA ASP A 150 2.91 12.81 -15.01
C ASP A 150 3.91 12.52 -16.14
N VAL A 151 3.73 11.39 -16.81
CA VAL A 151 4.53 11.02 -17.98
C VAL A 151 4.26 11.97 -19.13
N ASP A 152 2.98 12.24 -19.43
CA ASP A 152 2.58 13.17 -20.50
C ASP A 152 3.11 14.59 -20.24
N ASN A 153 3.00 15.05 -18.99
CA ASN A 153 3.54 16.34 -18.57
C ASN A 153 5.08 16.40 -18.71
N SER A 154 5.77 15.33 -18.36
CA SER A 154 7.23 15.24 -18.56
C SER A 154 7.62 15.34 -20.03
N ILE A 155 6.88 14.66 -20.90
CA ILE A 155 7.10 14.71 -22.36
C ILE A 155 6.78 16.10 -22.91
N ALA A 156 5.67 16.68 -22.52
CA ALA A 156 5.25 18.01 -22.96
C ALA A 156 6.23 19.12 -22.54
N ASN A 157 6.75 19.02 -21.33
CA ASN A 157 7.68 20.01 -20.77
C ASN A 157 9.13 19.85 -21.28
N ASN A 158 9.50 18.67 -21.80
CA ASN A 158 10.84 18.40 -22.33
C ASN A 158 10.79 17.55 -23.61
N PRO A 159 10.24 18.08 -24.72
CA PRO A 159 10.07 17.32 -25.94
C PRO A 159 11.42 16.84 -26.51
N GLY A 160 11.58 15.52 -26.68
CA GLY A 160 12.80 14.90 -27.20
C GLY A 160 14.00 14.91 -26.24
N GLY A 161 13.81 15.36 -25.01
CA GLY A 161 14.84 15.33 -23.97
C GLY A 161 14.84 14.02 -23.17
N PRO A 162 15.82 13.84 -22.28
CA PRO A 162 15.81 12.72 -21.36
C PRO A 162 14.66 12.87 -20.36
N HIS A 163 13.88 11.81 -20.18
CA HIS A 163 12.80 11.75 -19.18
C HIS A 163 13.27 10.95 -17.97
N ARG A 164 12.91 11.42 -16.77
CA ARG A 164 13.13 10.64 -15.56
C ARG A 164 12.09 9.52 -15.48
N PHE A 165 12.46 8.41 -14.87
CA PHE A 165 11.52 7.34 -14.58
C PHE A 165 10.43 7.84 -13.63
N SER A 166 9.18 7.76 -14.06
CA SER A 166 8.01 8.05 -13.23
C SER A 166 7.64 6.78 -12.46
N ASN A 167 7.89 6.80 -11.16
CA ASN A 167 7.65 5.65 -10.30
C ASN A 167 6.25 5.73 -9.70
N ILE A 168 5.37 4.80 -10.07
CA ILE A 168 4.03 4.68 -9.49
C ILE A 168 4.07 4.41 -7.97
N HIS A 169 5.25 4.05 -7.46
CA HIS A 169 5.50 3.60 -6.11
C HIS A 169 5.16 2.12 -5.91
N TYR A 170 5.58 1.56 -4.77
CA TYR A 170 5.39 0.15 -4.48
C TYR A 170 3.95 -0.14 -4.04
N LEU A 171 3.48 -1.32 -4.38
CA LEU A 171 2.19 -1.84 -3.91
C LEU A 171 0.99 -0.93 -4.22
N ALA A 172 0.94 -0.35 -5.43
CA ALA A 172 -0.18 0.45 -5.91
C ALA A 172 -1.41 -0.43 -6.22
N ALA A 173 -1.99 -1.05 -5.18
CA ALA A 173 -3.07 -2.01 -5.30
C ALA A 173 -4.39 -1.35 -5.73
N GLY A 174 -4.67 -0.15 -5.24
CA GLY A 174 -5.87 0.61 -5.62
C GLY A 174 -5.98 0.84 -7.13
N PRO A 175 -4.97 1.43 -7.79
CA PRO A 175 -4.97 1.57 -9.25
C PRO A 175 -5.12 0.26 -10.02
N THR A 176 -4.56 -0.82 -9.49
CA THR A 176 -4.68 -2.14 -10.12
C THR A 176 -6.10 -2.68 -9.99
N LEU A 177 -6.75 -2.49 -8.83
CA LEU A 177 -8.12 -2.93 -8.59
C LEU A 177 -9.13 -2.15 -9.45
N TYR A 178 -8.96 -0.82 -9.52
CA TYR A 178 -9.88 0.06 -10.22
C TYR A 178 -9.60 0.22 -11.72
N GLY A 179 -8.42 -0.19 -12.20
CA GLY A 179 -8.09 -0.19 -13.63
C GLY A 179 -8.39 1.14 -14.32
N ALA A 180 -9.20 1.09 -15.38
CA ALA A 180 -9.59 2.27 -16.15
C ALA A 180 -10.38 3.31 -15.32
N ASP A 181 -11.13 2.88 -14.29
CA ASP A 181 -11.87 3.81 -13.44
C ASP A 181 -10.93 4.67 -12.58
N ALA A 182 -9.74 4.20 -12.25
CA ALA A 182 -8.70 4.98 -11.58
C ALA A 182 -7.89 5.86 -12.55
N GLY A 183 -7.82 5.51 -13.83
CA GLY A 183 -7.12 6.26 -14.87
C GLY A 183 -5.62 6.45 -14.65
N VAL A 184 -4.97 5.64 -13.83
CA VAL A 184 -3.56 5.79 -13.48
C VAL A 184 -2.65 5.20 -14.55
N GLY A 185 -3.07 4.08 -15.16
CA GLY A 185 -2.33 3.36 -16.17
C GLY A 185 -2.22 4.10 -17.49
N TYR A 186 -1.27 3.67 -18.32
CA TYR A 186 -1.12 4.20 -19.67
C TYR A 186 -2.05 3.46 -20.61
N GLU A 187 -3.20 4.04 -20.89
CA GLU A 187 -4.19 3.51 -21.81
C GLU A 187 -4.01 4.09 -23.22
N TYR A 188 -4.09 3.24 -24.23
CA TYR A 188 -3.84 3.62 -25.61
C TYR A 188 -5.14 4.05 -26.31
N ASP A 189 -5.16 5.28 -26.78
CA ASP A 189 -6.26 5.89 -27.54
C ASP A 189 -6.14 5.66 -29.05
N ALA A 190 -7.08 6.20 -29.80
CA ALA A 190 -7.11 6.06 -31.26
C ALA A 190 -5.91 6.70 -31.97
N ASN A 191 -5.21 7.61 -31.33
CA ASN A 191 -4.04 8.30 -31.89
C ASN A 191 -2.71 7.61 -31.50
N SER A 192 -2.76 6.58 -30.65
CA SER A 192 -1.59 5.82 -30.26
C SER A 192 -1.15 4.84 -31.33
N PHE A 193 0.09 4.35 -31.24
CA PHE A 193 0.65 3.36 -32.16
C PHE A 193 -0.20 2.07 -32.27
N VAL A 194 -0.83 1.66 -31.18
CA VAL A 194 -1.67 0.45 -31.13
C VAL A 194 -3.15 0.71 -31.40
N GLY A 195 -3.56 1.98 -31.54
CA GLY A 195 -4.95 2.40 -31.68
C GLY A 195 -5.76 2.28 -30.39
N ALA A 196 -7.02 2.67 -30.47
CA ALA A 196 -7.91 2.62 -29.32
C ALA A 196 -8.13 1.19 -28.82
N ARG A 197 -8.04 1.01 -27.52
CA ARG A 197 -8.33 -0.21 -26.80
C ARG A 197 -9.37 0.06 -25.73
N SER A 198 -10.18 -0.92 -25.40
CA SER A 198 -11.01 -0.90 -24.20
C SER A 198 -10.25 -1.53 -23.04
N TYR A 199 -10.39 -0.94 -21.86
CA TYR A 199 -9.76 -1.39 -20.63
C TYR A 199 -10.83 -1.63 -19.57
N GLU A 200 -10.61 -2.63 -18.72
CA GLU A 200 -11.50 -2.95 -17.63
C GLU A 200 -11.40 -1.84 -16.56
N GLY A 201 -12.55 -1.49 -16.00
CA GLY A 201 -12.65 -0.66 -14.79
C GLY A 201 -12.38 -1.46 -13.52
N LYS A 202 -13.13 -1.17 -12.45
CA LYS A 202 -13.00 -1.90 -11.19
C LYS A 202 -13.22 -3.40 -11.40
N TRP A 203 -12.27 -4.19 -10.95
CA TRP A 203 -12.39 -5.65 -10.97
C TRP A 203 -13.30 -6.11 -9.83
N GLU A 204 -14.40 -6.75 -10.19
CA GLU A 204 -15.30 -7.36 -9.21
C GLU A 204 -14.84 -8.80 -8.92
N HIS A 205 -14.50 -9.06 -7.66
CA HIS A 205 -14.21 -10.42 -7.23
C HIS A 205 -15.51 -11.25 -7.22
N ALA A 206 -15.41 -12.51 -7.62
CA ALA A 206 -16.54 -13.42 -7.53
C ALA A 206 -16.80 -13.77 -6.06
N GLY A 207 -17.97 -13.41 -5.53
CA GLY A 207 -18.35 -13.67 -4.14
C GLY A 207 -19.43 -12.70 -3.65
N PRO A 208 -19.87 -12.83 -2.39
CA PRO A 208 -20.68 -11.82 -1.73
C PRO A 208 -20.02 -10.44 -1.78
N ALA A 209 -20.81 -9.37 -1.74
CA ALA A 209 -20.30 -8.01 -1.83
C ALA A 209 -19.22 -7.68 -0.78
N ASP A 210 -19.31 -8.33 0.39
CA ASP A 210 -18.33 -8.16 1.47
C ASP A 210 -16.98 -8.83 1.18
N ASP A 211 -16.94 -9.82 0.27
CA ASP A 211 -15.71 -10.51 -0.13
C ASP A 211 -14.83 -9.70 -1.09
N ALA A 212 -15.34 -8.58 -1.59
CA ALA A 212 -14.61 -7.70 -2.50
C ALA A 212 -13.67 -6.71 -1.79
N GLN A 213 -13.70 -6.67 -0.45
CA GLN A 213 -12.88 -5.75 0.34
C GLN A 213 -11.47 -6.30 0.57
N CYS A 214 -10.49 -5.41 0.65
CA CYS A 214 -9.07 -5.79 0.82
C CYS A 214 -8.85 -6.70 2.04
N GLN A 215 -9.48 -6.40 3.18
CA GLN A 215 -9.31 -7.15 4.42
C GLN A 215 -9.87 -8.58 4.35
N PHE A 216 -10.68 -8.92 3.38
CA PHE A 216 -11.16 -10.29 3.23
C PHE A 216 -10.01 -11.26 2.90
N CYS A 217 -9.07 -10.84 2.06
CA CYS A 217 -7.89 -11.62 1.71
C CYS A 217 -6.65 -11.21 2.51
N HIS A 218 -6.57 -9.93 2.87
CA HIS A 218 -5.53 -9.38 3.72
C HIS A 218 -6.12 -9.12 5.11
N LEU A 219 -5.33 -9.04 6.16
CA LEU A 219 -5.76 -8.66 7.51
C LEU A 219 -6.74 -9.61 8.23
N THR A 220 -7.00 -10.82 7.76
CA THR A 220 -7.90 -11.75 8.46
C THR A 220 -7.45 -12.08 9.90
N ASP A 221 -6.15 -11.90 10.17
CA ASP A 221 -5.51 -12.10 11.48
C ASP A 221 -4.50 -10.98 11.79
N HIS A 222 -4.72 -9.77 11.25
CA HIS A 222 -3.81 -8.64 11.28
C HIS A 222 -2.45 -8.89 10.61
N THR A 223 -2.33 -9.91 9.78
CA THR A 223 -1.22 -10.08 8.86
C THR A 223 -1.60 -9.59 7.46
N PHE A 224 -0.66 -8.96 6.76
CA PHE A 224 -0.92 -8.33 5.46
C PHE A 224 -0.61 -9.22 4.26
N LEU A 225 -0.19 -10.46 4.49
CA LEU A 225 -0.06 -11.44 3.42
C LEU A 225 -1.43 -11.99 3.03
N PRO A 226 -1.68 -12.21 1.73
CA PRO A 226 -2.92 -12.82 1.29
C PRO A 226 -3.15 -14.16 1.99
N GLN A 227 -4.29 -14.30 2.61
CA GLN A 227 -4.73 -15.58 3.14
C GLN A 227 -5.18 -16.44 1.97
N SER A 228 -4.71 -17.67 1.87
CA SER A 228 -5.29 -18.62 0.93
C SER A 228 -6.65 -19.07 1.47
N THR A 229 -7.70 -18.42 1.04
CA THR A 229 -9.06 -18.90 1.21
C THR A 229 -9.40 -19.86 0.06
N VAL A 230 -8.90 -21.08 0.11
CA VAL A 230 -9.36 -22.20 -0.73
C VAL A 230 -9.67 -23.37 0.16
#